data_593af1cd6483d1d9fe445021d2808a9e
#
_entry.id   593af1cd6483d1d9fe445021d2808a9e
#
_cell.length_a   1.000
_cell.length_b   1.000
_cell.length_c   1.000
_cell.angle_alpha   90.00
_cell.angle_beta   90.00
_cell.angle_gamma   90.00
#
_symmetry.space_group_name_H-M   'P 1'
#
loop_
_entity.id
_entity.type
_entity.pdbx_description
1 polymer ?
#
loop_
_entity_poly.entity_id
_entity_poly.type
_entity_poly.pdbx_seq_one_letter_code
_entity_poly.pdbx_strand_id
1 'polypeptide(L)'
;MSEGSTHAKPYIRVAAGLILKADGQLLLGQRPVGKPWEGWWELPGGKIEADETVLQALARELHEELGIAVTHSTRWVTYIHEYPKTIVELNFCRVTAWEGEPHGRENQALAWVDPTQDLTVGPVLPATEPPLRWLRLPDHYLLTQLRSPEQLASGLAQLEQRLASGVRMVQFRERDWPEGPSADSLYEAFCQVLALCRRYQACCLVNSRHPIEWAQQADGLHLRSTDVPAAHTWAQSPGLLGVSVHNSGQLRAAQSLEPDFMVLGHVLETPSHPGKPPLGWEAFSQLAETAGCPVYAIGGQSDATFATAQSHGAHGIAGIRQL
;
A
#
# COMPACT_ATOMS: atom_id res chain seq x y z
N MET A 1 23.49 41.91 -12.16
CA MET A 1 22.86 41.15 -11.06
C MET A 1 21.41 40.92 -11.49
N SER A 2 21.14 39.76 -12.10
CA SER A 2 19.77 39.37 -12.49
C SER A 2 19.18 38.58 -11.33
N GLU A 3 18.20 39.19 -10.66
CA GLU A 3 17.35 38.50 -9.69
C GLU A 3 16.58 37.40 -10.42
N GLY A 4 16.98 36.15 -10.17
CA GLY A 4 16.22 35.00 -10.61
C GLY A 4 14.91 34.93 -9.85
N SER A 5 13.82 35.39 -10.48
CA SER A 5 12.48 35.18 -10.01
C SER A 5 12.24 33.66 -9.93
N THR A 6 12.32 33.09 -8.75
CA THR A 6 11.88 31.71 -8.48
C THR A 6 10.36 31.69 -8.55
N HIS A 7 9.80 31.56 -9.76
CA HIS A 7 8.38 31.30 -9.90
C HIS A 7 8.10 29.92 -9.29
N ALA A 8 7.22 29.88 -8.29
CA ALA A 8 6.75 28.61 -7.71
C ALA A 8 6.20 27.73 -8.84
N LYS A 9 6.59 26.43 -8.83
CA LYS A 9 6.09 25.48 -9.82
C LYS A 9 4.56 25.39 -9.75
N PRO A 10 3.85 25.35 -10.87
CA PRO A 10 2.42 25.08 -10.88
C PRO A 10 2.10 23.79 -10.12
N TYR A 11 1.06 23.86 -9.26
CA TYR A 11 0.53 22.71 -8.53
C TYR A 11 -0.75 22.23 -9.21
N ILE A 12 -0.78 21.00 -9.65
CA ILE A 12 -1.90 20.41 -10.39
C ILE A 12 -2.41 19.20 -9.63
N ARG A 13 -3.74 19.15 -9.42
CA ARG A 13 -4.41 18.00 -8.81
C ARG A 13 -5.01 17.14 -9.91
N VAL A 14 -4.78 15.84 -9.84
CA VAL A 14 -5.19 14.84 -10.83
C VAL A 14 -5.91 13.69 -10.13
N ALA A 15 -7.02 13.23 -10.70
CA ALA A 15 -7.66 11.98 -10.36
C ALA A 15 -7.22 10.92 -11.38
N ALA A 16 -6.61 9.83 -10.94
CA ALA A 16 -6.12 8.75 -11.79
C ALA A 16 -6.74 7.40 -11.41
N GLY A 17 -7.28 6.71 -12.40
CA GLY A 17 -8.04 5.47 -12.23
C GLY A 17 -7.18 4.21 -12.35
N LEU A 18 -7.12 3.40 -11.30
CA LEU A 18 -6.70 2.02 -11.40
C LEU A 18 -7.93 1.18 -11.78
N ILE A 19 -8.16 1.04 -13.07
CA ILE A 19 -9.30 0.29 -13.62
C ILE A 19 -8.89 -1.18 -13.61
N LEU A 20 -9.49 -1.94 -12.68
CA LEU A 20 -9.11 -3.32 -12.38
C LEU A 20 -10.22 -4.29 -12.73
N LYS A 21 -9.93 -5.26 -13.58
CA LYS A 21 -10.82 -6.41 -13.80
C LYS A 21 -10.80 -7.36 -12.60
N ALA A 22 -11.78 -8.24 -12.53
CA ALA A 22 -11.89 -9.27 -11.50
C ALA A 22 -10.69 -10.26 -11.49
N ASP A 23 -10.00 -10.43 -12.62
CA ASP A 23 -8.79 -11.23 -12.75
C ASP A 23 -7.49 -10.49 -12.38
N GLY A 24 -7.61 -9.24 -11.92
CA GLY A 24 -6.48 -8.40 -11.51
C GLY A 24 -5.80 -7.62 -12.63
N GLN A 25 -6.25 -7.76 -13.89
CA GLN A 25 -5.68 -6.96 -14.98
C GLN A 25 -5.99 -5.48 -14.81
N LEU A 26 -5.00 -4.64 -15.05
CA LEU A 26 -5.04 -3.17 -14.97
C LEU A 26 -5.07 -2.57 -16.38
N LEU A 27 -5.93 -1.57 -16.58
CA LEU A 27 -5.95 -0.81 -17.83
C LEU A 27 -4.93 0.32 -17.81
N LEU A 28 -4.07 0.37 -18.83
CA LEU A 28 -3.21 1.51 -19.12
C LEU A 28 -3.59 2.15 -20.45
N GLY A 29 -3.44 3.48 -20.54
CA GLY A 29 -3.59 4.27 -21.75
C GLY A 29 -2.24 4.80 -22.24
N GLN A 30 -2.05 4.82 -23.55
CA GLN A 30 -0.87 5.42 -24.16
C GLN A 30 -1.13 6.90 -24.47
N ARG A 31 -0.23 7.79 -24.06
CA ARG A 31 -0.36 9.23 -24.31
C ARG A 31 -0.36 9.53 -25.80
N PRO A 32 -1.37 10.27 -26.29
CA PRO A 32 -1.54 10.51 -27.71
C PRO A 32 -0.46 11.42 -28.28
N VAL A 33 -0.36 11.40 -29.61
CA VAL A 33 0.56 12.23 -30.39
C VAL A 33 0.35 13.71 -30.10
N GLY A 34 1.44 14.47 -29.93
CA GLY A 34 1.43 15.91 -29.67
C GLY A 34 1.27 16.32 -28.20
N LYS A 35 0.99 15.40 -27.28
CA LYS A 35 1.03 15.67 -25.84
C LYS A 35 2.43 15.43 -25.25
N PRO A 36 2.83 16.10 -24.15
CA PRO A 36 4.08 15.79 -23.47
C PRO A 36 4.17 14.31 -23.12
N TRP A 37 5.36 13.70 -23.26
CA TRP A 37 5.58 12.26 -23.05
C TRP A 37 4.78 11.38 -24.04
N GLU A 38 4.63 11.83 -25.27
CA GLU A 38 3.99 11.07 -26.36
C GLU A 38 4.49 9.62 -26.41
N GLY A 39 3.55 8.68 -26.51
CA GLY A 39 3.85 7.25 -26.59
C GLY A 39 4.12 6.55 -25.26
N TRP A 40 4.24 7.31 -24.15
CA TRP A 40 4.38 6.73 -22.81
C TRP A 40 3.05 6.25 -22.27
N TRP A 41 3.07 5.23 -21.41
CA TRP A 41 1.87 4.65 -20.81
C TRP A 41 1.61 5.22 -19.43
N GLU A 42 0.35 5.42 -19.11
CA GLU A 42 -0.11 6.00 -17.86
C GLU A 42 -1.45 5.41 -17.41
N LEU A 43 -1.82 5.69 -16.16
CA LEU A 43 -3.16 5.44 -15.67
C LEU A 43 -4.12 6.46 -16.27
N PRO A 44 -5.30 6.04 -16.80
CA PRO A 44 -6.31 6.96 -17.30
C PRO A 44 -6.83 7.91 -16.22
N GLY A 45 -7.14 9.15 -16.62
CA GLY A 45 -7.63 10.18 -15.71
C GLY A 45 -7.11 11.55 -16.05
N GLY A 46 -7.52 12.56 -15.28
CA GLY A 46 -7.18 13.93 -15.60
C GLY A 46 -7.31 14.91 -14.45
N LYS A 47 -7.32 16.19 -14.76
CA LYS A 47 -7.30 17.26 -13.78
C LYS A 47 -8.61 17.33 -12.99
N ILE A 48 -8.49 17.59 -11.70
CA ILE A 48 -9.64 17.90 -10.84
C ILE A 48 -9.97 19.38 -11.01
N GLU A 49 -11.19 19.70 -11.43
CA GLU A 49 -11.68 21.06 -11.55
C GLU A 49 -12.08 21.67 -10.20
N ALA A 50 -12.31 22.99 -10.16
CA ALA A 50 -12.43 23.74 -8.91
C ALA A 50 -13.54 23.25 -7.98
N ASP A 51 -14.66 22.81 -8.54
CA ASP A 51 -15.87 22.43 -7.78
C ASP A 51 -16.11 20.92 -7.78
N GLU A 52 -15.08 20.12 -8.16
CA GLU A 52 -15.20 18.67 -8.24
C GLU A 52 -14.55 17.96 -7.02
N THR A 53 -15.19 16.91 -6.57
CA THR A 53 -14.53 15.91 -5.74
C THR A 53 -13.62 15.00 -6.59
N VAL A 54 -12.66 14.34 -5.96
CA VAL A 54 -11.76 13.40 -6.67
C VAL A 54 -12.52 12.35 -7.48
N LEU A 55 -13.59 11.76 -6.92
CA LEU A 55 -14.37 10.71 -7.59
C LEU A 55 -15.26 11.27 -8.71
N GLN A 56 -15.72 12.51 -8.60
CA GLN A 56 -16.46 13.18 -9.69
C GLN A 56 -15.54 13.47 -10.87
N ALA A 57 -14.37 14.05 -10.62
CA ALA A 57 -13.37 14.28 -11.65
C ALA A 57 -12.97 12.98 -12.34
N LEU A 58 -12.69 11.91 -11.56
CA LEU A 58 -12.39 10.60 -12.10
C LEU A 58 -13.49 10.09 -13.04
N ALA A 59 -14.75 10.13 -12.60
CA ALA A 59 -15.86 9.62 -13.39
C ALA A 59 -16.04 10.40 -14.69
N ARG A 60 -15.89 11.74 -14.66
CA ARG A 60 -15.95 12.62 -15.84
C ARG A 60 -14.81 12.28 -16.81
N GLU A 61 -13.56 12.27 -16.33
CA GLU A 61 -12.38 12.02 -17.17
C GLU A 61 -12.42 10.62 -17.82
N LEU A 62 -12.80 9.57 -17.06
CA LEU A 62 -12.90 8.23 -17.62
C LEU A 62 -14.07 8.10 -18.63
N HIS A 63 -15.13 8.90 -18.45
CA HIS A 63 -16.18 8.96 -19.46
C HIS A 63 -15.69 9.68 -20.74
N GLU A 64 -14.97 10.78 -20.59
CA GLU A 64 -14.44 11.57 -21.71
C GLU A 64 -13.38 10.80 -22.49
N GLU A 65 -12.40 10.20 -21.80
CA GLU A 65 -11.26 9.53 -22.41
C GLU A 65 -11.54 8.11 -22.91
N LEU A 66 -12.36 7.36 -22.16
CA LEU A 66 -12.56 5.92 -22.38
C LEU A 66 -13.99 5.53 -22.74
N GLY A 67 -14.96 6.41 -22.59
CA GLY A 67 -16.37 6.14 -22.87
C GLY A 67 -17.04 5.21 -21.87
N ILE A 68 -16.48 5.02 -20.68
CA ILE A 68 -17.08 4.20 -19.64
C ILE A 68 -17.83 5.04 -18.61
N ALA A 69 -18.87 4.47 -18.00
CA ALA A 69 -19.57 5.05 -16.85
C ALA A 69 -19.14 4.31 -15.59
N VAL A 70 -18.38 4.98 -14.71
CA VAL A 70 -17.91 4.39 -13.44
C VAL A 70 -19.10 4.18 -12.51
N THR A 71 -19.33 2.93 -12.08
CA THR A 71 -20.40 2.56 -11.14
C THR A 71 -19.89 2.25 -9.74
N HIS A 72 -18.61 1.86 -9.60
CA HIS A 72 -17.97 1.68 -8.30
C HIS A 72 -16.51 2.10 -8.32
N SER A 73 -16.17 3.04 -7.45
CA SER A 73 -14.78 3.48 -7.25
C SER A 73 -14.53 3.88 -5.80
N THR A 74 -13.31 3.71 -5.34
CA THR A 74 -12.85 4.10 -4.01
C THR A 74 -11.53 4.85 -4.10
N ARG A 75 -11.34 5.86 -3.25
CA ARG A 75 -10.02 6.50 -3.09
C ARG A 75 -9.04 5.49 -2.52
N TRP A 76 -7.77 5.63 -2.90
CA TRP A 76 -6.74 4.71 -2.43
C TRP A 76 -5.52 5.44 -1.88
N VAL A 77 -4.67 6.03 -2.72
CA VAL A 77 -3.46 6.72 -2.31
C VAL A 77 -3.44 8.12 -2.93
N THR A 78 -3.13 9.14 -2.14
CA THR A 78 -2.76 10.46 -2.64
C THR A 78 -1.24 10.57 -2.64
N TYR A 79 -0.64 10.81 -3.79
CA TYR A 79 0.80 10.83 -4.01
C TYR A 79 1.23 12.12 -4.69
N ILE A 80 2.28 12.75 -4.18
CA ILE A 80 2.84 13.97 -4.78
C ILE A 80 4.07 13.59 -5.60
N HIS A 81 4.03 13.90 -6.89
CA HIS A 81 5.16 13.72 -7.80
C HIS A 81 5.66 15.08 -8.27
N GLU A 82 6.95 15.32 -8.11
CA GLU A 82 7.59 16.55 -8.55
C GLU A 82 8.30 16.34 -9.90
N TYR A 83 7.73 16.90 -10.96
CA TYR A 83 8.39 17.02 -12.26
C TYR A 83 9.29 18.27 -12.30
N PRO A 84 10.23 18.38 -13.26
CA PRO A 84 11.10 19.55 -13.38
C PRO A 84 10.35 20.90 -13.41
N LYS A 85 9.15 20.95 -14.00
CA LYS A 85 8.39 22.19 -14.22
C LYS A 85 7.06 22.25 -13.47
N THR A 86 6.62 21.18 -12.79
CA THR A 86 5.27 21.08 -12.23
C THR A 86 5.28 20.12 -11.04
N ILE A 87 4.50 20.43 -10.02
CA ILE A 87 4.17 19.49 -8.93
C ILE A 87 2.78 18.94 -9.23
N VAL A 88 2.65 17.61 -9.19
CA VAL A 88 1.37 16.93 -9.45
C VAL A 88 0.96 16.15 -8.20
N GLU A 89 -0.21 16.50 -7.67
CA GLU A 89 -0.90 15.69 -6.66
C GLU A 89 -1.77 14.67 -7.40
N LEU A 90 -1.37 13.42 -7.35
CA LEU A 90 -2.08 12.28 -7.95
C LEU A 90 -2.97 11.63 -6.90
N ASN A 91 -4.26 11.66 -7.14
CA ASN A 91 -5.27 10.96 -6.33
C ASN A 91 -5.60 9.64 -7.03
N PHE A 92 -4.91 8.58 -6.66
CA PHE A 92 -5.15 7.25 -7.19
C PHE A 92 -6.44 6.67 -6.62
N CYS A 93 -7.31 6.19 -7.50
CA CYS A 93 -8.60 5.59 -7.15
C CYS A 93 -8.73 4.21 -7.78
N ARG A 94 -9.18 3.22 -7.01
CA ARG A 94 -9.54 1.92 -7.55
C ARG A 94 -10.92 2.02 -8.21
N VAL A 95 -11.02 1.57 -9.46
CA VAL A 95 -12.26 1.43 -10.22
C VAL A 95 -12.51 -0.06 -10.44
N THR A 96 -13.51 -0.61 -9.80
CA THR A 96 -13.79 -2.05 -9.78
C THR A 96 -15.10 -2.42 -10.47
N ALA A 97 -15.93 -1.42 -10.84
CA ALA A 97 -17.09 -1.64 -11.67
C ALA A 97 -17.39 -0.41 -12.54
N TRP A 98 -17.80 -0.67 -13.79
CA TRP A 98 -18.18 0.33 -14.78
C TRP A 98 -19.12 -0.28 -15.82
N GLU A 99 -19.82 0.58 -16.55
CA GLU A 99 -20.63 0.23 -17.72
C GLU A 99 -19.93 0.71 -18.99
N GLY A 100 -20.10 -0.03 -20.09
CA GLY A 100 -19.47 0.24 -21.39
C GLY A 100 -18.14 -0.48 -21.57
N GLU A 101 -17.66 -0.51 -22.81
CA GLU A 101 -16.37 -1.10 -23.18
C GLU A 101 -15.34 0.04 -23.29
N PRO A 102 -14.21 -0.02 -22.52
CA PRO A 102 -13.18 1.01 -22.63
C PRO A 102 -12.60 1.08 -24.04
N HIS A 103 -12.60 2.26 -24.63
CA HIS A 103 -11.98 2.54 -25.92
C HIS A 103 -11.37 3.93 -25.93
N GLY A 104 -10.25 4.11 -26.62
CA GLY A 104 -9.52 5.38 -26.67
C GLY A 104 -10.25 6.43 -27.52
N ARG A 105 -10.97 7.36 -26.88
CA ARG A 105 -11.69 8.44 -27.55
C ARG A 105 -10.80 9.55 -28.08
N GLU A 106 -9.57 9.65 -27.58
CA GLU A 106 -8.54 10.58 -28.05
C GLU A 106 -7.55 9.90 -29.03
N ASN A 107 -7.92 8.77 -29.64
CA ASN A 107 -7.07 7.91 -30.47
C ASN A 107 -5.86 7.33 -29.73
N GLN A 108 -5.89 7.28 -28.41
CA GLN A 108 -4.86 6.64 -27.60
C GLN A 108 -5.03 5.11 -27.65
N ALA A 109 -3.90 4.39 -27.67
CA ALA A 109 -3.90 2.93 -27.50
C ALA A 109 -4.20 2.58 -26.04
N LEU A 110 -4.89 1.46 -25.84
CA LEU A 110 -5.21 0.90 -24.53
C LEU A 110 -4.63 -0.50 -24.42
N ALA A 111 -4.16 -0.85 -23.24
CA ALA A 111 -3.65 -2.19 -22.95
C ALA A 111 -4.08 -2.66 -21.55
N TRP A 112 -4.55 -3.90 -21.49
CA TRP A 112 -4.73 -4.62 -20.22
C TRP A 112 -3.43 -5.32 -19.87
N VAL A 113 -2.90 -5.05 -18.68
CA VAL A 113 -1.62 -5.59 -18.19
C VAL A 113 -1.83 -6.26 -16.83
N ASP A 114 -1.02 -7.27 -16.55
CA ASP A 114 -0.90 -7.83 -15.19
C ASP A 114 0.17 -7.03 -14.43
N PRO A 115 -0.21 -6.22 -13.42
CA PRO A 115 0.75 -5.40 -12.67
C PRO A 115 1.69 -6.24 -11.79
N THR A 116 1.40 -7.54 -11.57
CA THR A 116 2.26 -8.45 -10.79
C THR A 116 3.41 -9.02 -11.61
N GLN A 117 3.34 -8.94 -12.94
CA GLN A 117 4.33 -9.43 -13.89
C GLN A 117 5.12 -8.26 -14.52
N ASP A 118 6.10 -8.59 -15.34
CA ASP A 118 6.74 -7.60 -16.20
C ASP A 118 5.73 -7.04 -17.20
N LEU A 119 5.70 -5.74 -17.34
CA LEU A 119 4.72 -5.09 -18.21
C LEU A 119 4.98 -5.45 -19.67
N THR A 120 3.91 -5.75 -20.40
CA THR A 120 3.93 -6.02 -21.83
C THR A 120 4.01 -4.76 -22.68
N VAL A 121 3.88 -3.59 -22.06
CA VAL A 121 3.91 -2.26 -22.68
C VAL A 121 4.87 -1.33 -21.92
N GLY A 122 5.37 -0.30 -22.60
CA GLY A 122 6.24 0.71 -22.01
C GLY A 122 6.77 1.69 -23.06
N PRO A 123 7.52 2.72 -22.63
CA PRO A 123 7.78 3.11 -21.24
C PRO A 123 6.55 3.62 -20.50
N VAL A 124 6.52 3.53 -19.18
CA VAL A 124 5.48 4.12 -18.34
C VAL A 124 5.94 5.46 -17.75
N LEU A 125 5.00 6.38 -17.50
CA LEU A 125 5.33 7.64 -16.85
C LEU A 125 5.92 7.41 -15.45
N PRO A 126 6.91 8.21 -15.02
CA PRO A 126 7.52 8.08 -13.69
C PRO A 126 6.48 8.07 -12.54
N ALA A 127 5.43 8.87 -12.65
CA ALA A 127 4.36 8.89 -11.66
C ALA A 127 3.43 7.67 -11.69
N THR A 128 3.52 6.82 -12.71
CA THR A 128 2.78 5.55 -12.82
C THR A 128 3.54 4.38 -12.17
N GLU A 129 4.85 4.46 -12.02
CA GLU A 129 5.66 3.39 -11.43
C GLU A 129 5.30 3.07 -9.97
N PRO A 130 5.10 4.07 -9.05
CA PRO A 130 4.73 3.77 -7.67
C PRO A 130 3.44 2.96 -7.54
N PRO A 131 2.28 3.34 -8.13
CA PRO A 131 1.06 2.55 -8.01
C PRO A 131 1.17 1.15 -8.61
N LEU A 132 1.94 0.94 -9.68
CA LEU A 132 2.20 -0.39 -10.23
C LEU A 132 2.98 -1.27 -9.24
N ARG A 133 3.97 -0.71 -8.53
CA ARG A 133 4.70 -1.40 -7.47
C ARG A 133 3.79 -1.72 -6.28
N TRP A 134 2.95 -0.78 -5.87
CA TRP A 134 2.04 -0.95 -4.74
C TRP A 134 0.93 -1.97 -4.99
N LEU A 135 0.49 -2.18 -6.23
CA LEU A 135 -0.47 -3.23 -6.58
C LEU A 135 0.08 -4.65 -6.38
N ARG A 136 1.41 -4.80 -6.26
CA ARG A 136 2.05 -6.09 -5.93
C ARG A 136 2.00 -6.43 -4.45
N LEU A 137 1.66 -5.47 -3.59
CA LEU A 137 1.50 -5.71 -2.15
C LEU A 137 0.25 -6.55 -1.91
N PRO A 138 0.34 -7.67 -1.17
CA PRO A 138 -0.82 -8.46 -0.77
C PRO A 138 -1.80 -7.63 0.06
N ASP A 139 -3.08 -7.91 -0.05
CA ASP A 139 -4.14 -7.20 0.67
C ASP A 139 -4.34 -7.67 2.12
N HIS A 140 -3.73 -8.80 2.51
CA HIS A 140 -3.74 -9.33 3.87
C HIS A 140 -2.33 -9.38 4.46
N TYR A 141 -2.13 -8.71 5.60
CA TYR A 141 -0.86 -8.65 6.32
C TYR A 141 -0.99 -9.33 7.69
N LEU A 142 -0.56 -10.58 7.78
CA LEU A 142 -0.66 -11.39 8.99
C LEU A 142 0.51 -11.13 9.94
N LEU A 143 0.23 -10.86 11.22
CA LEU A 143 1.25 -10.77 12.26
C LEU A 143 1.32 -12.12 13.01
N THR A 144 2.53 -12.64 13.24
CA THR A 144 2.71 -13.88 13.98
C THR A 144 2.34 -13.74 15.47
N GLN A 145 1.95 -14.85 16.07
CA GLN A 145 1.71 -14.98 17.51
C GLN A 145 2.06 -16.43 17.95
N LEU A 146 3.36 -16.74 18.01
CA LEU A 146 3.87 -18.06 18.41
C LEU A 146 3.90 -18.23 19.93
N ARG A 147 4.10 -17.14 20.67
CA ARG A 147 4.05 -16.95 22.13
C ARG A 147 5.22 -17.56 22.91
N SER A 148 5.50 -18.85 22.75
CA SER A 148 6.58 -19.53 23.50
C SER A 148 7.09 -20.76 22.74
N PRO A 149 8.26 -21.32 23.13
CA PRO A 149 8.78 -22.54 22.54
C PRO A 149 7.81 -23.73 22.65
N GLU A 150 7.05 -23.85 23.75
CA GLU A 150 6.08 -24.94 23.96
C GLU A 150 4.88 -24.83 23.02
N GLN A 151 4.55 -23.62 22.59
CA GLN A 151 3.43 -23.34 21.69
C GLN A 151 3.88 -23.21 20.21
N LEU A 152 5.17 -23.28 19.94
CA LEU A 152 5.74 -23.08 18.61
C LEU A 152 5.11 -23.99 17.57
N ALA A 153 5.02 -25.28 17.82
CA ALA A 153 4.46 -26.24 16.87
C ALA A 153 3.01 -25.93 16.50
N SER A 154 2.18 -25.56 17.47
CA SER A 154 0.78 -25.18 17.22
C SER A 154 0.67 -23.84 16.49
N GLY A 155 1.53 -22.88 16.81
CA GLY A 155 1.59 -21.56 16.13
C GLY A 155 2.01 -21.69 14.67
N LEU A 156 3.02 -22.52 14.40
CA LEU A 156 3.46 -22.81 13.02
C LEU A 156 2.36 -23.53 12.21
N ALA A 157 1.64 -24.47 12.79
CA ALA A 157 0.52 -25.13 12.13
C ALA A 157 -0.60 -24.15 11.78
N GLN A 158 -0.93 -23.19 12.67
CA GLN A 158 -1.90 -22.14 12.40
C GLN A 158 -1.41 -21.21 11.28
N LEU A 159 -0.14 -20.78 11.32
CA LEU A 159 0.46 -19.97 10.25
C LEU A 159 0.38 -20.69 8.91
N GLU A 160 0.73 -21.98 8.88
CA GLU A 160 0.67 -22.78 7.66
C GLU A 160 -0.75 -22.84 7.08
N GLN A 161 -1.77 -23.00 7.91
CA GLN A 161 -3.17 -22.95 7.46
C GLN A 161 -3.53 -21.61 6.81
N ARG A 162 -3.05 -20.47 7.38
CA ARG A 162 -3.28 -19.13 6.81
C ARG A 162 -2.55 -18.94 5.47
N LEU A 163 -1.32 -19.44 5.36
CA LEU A 163 -0.59 -19.42 4.10
C LEU A 163 -1.25 -20.29 3.03
N ALA A 164 -1.75 -21.46 3.43
CA ALA A 164 -2.49 -22.35 2.55
C ALA A 164 -3.84 -21.74 2.08
N SER A 165 -4.50 -20.94 2.91
CA SER A 165 -5.73 -20.20 2.53
C SER A 165 -5.48 -18.96 1.68
N GLY A 166 -4.23 -18.58 1.40
CA GLY A 166 -3.94 -17.50 0.44
C GLY A 166 -3.24 -16.28 1.04
N VAL A 167 -2.95 -16.22 2.33
CA VAL A 167 -2.13 -15.14 2.89
C VAL A 167 -0.74 -15.15 2.25
N ARG A 168 -0.28 -13.98 1.80
CA ARG A 168 1.00 -13.82 1.08
C ARG A 168 1.95 -12.79 1.69
N MET A 169 1.59 -12.19 2.84
CA MET A 169 2.48 -11.31 3.57
C MET A 169 2.36 -11.54 5.07
N VAL A 170 3.51 -11.75 5.72
CA VAL A 170 3.62 -12.09 7.15
C VAL A 170 4.59 -11.14 7.82
N GLN A 171 4.25 -10.66 9.00
CA GLN A 171 5.18 -9.97 9.90
C GLN A 171 5.59 -10.92 11.01
N PHE A 172 6.88 -11.24 11.08
CA PHE A 172 7.44 -11.91 12.25
C PHE A 172 7.52 -10.92 13.42
N ARG A 173 6.67 -11.14 14.44
CA ARG A 173 6.53 -10.23 15.58
C ARG A 173 6.11 -10.97 16.83
N GLU A 174 7.06 -11.34 17.67
CA GLU A 174 6.81 -11.99 18.95
C GLU A 174 7.08 -11.03 20.11
N ARG A 175 5.99 -10.54 20.73
CA ARG A 175 6.07 -9.51 21.79
C ARG A 175 6.47 -10.08 23.13
N ASP A 176 5.97 -11.26 23.41
CA ASP A 176 5.94 -11.85 24.74
C ASP A 176 6.72 -13.17 24.79
N TRP A 177 7.78 -13.28 23.94
CA TRP A 177 8.66 -14.45 23.96
C TRP A 177 9.39 -14.50 25.30
N PRO A 178 9.31 -15.62 26.05
CA PRO A 178 9.78 -15.69 27.43
C PRO A 178 11.27 -15.36 27.62
N GLU A 179 12.11 -15.76 26.67
CA GLU A 179 13.57 -15.59 26.72
C GLU A 179 14.01 -14.25 26.11
N GLY A 180 13.07 -13.41 25.66
CA GLY A 180 13.33 -12.09 25.10
C GLY A 180 13.38 -12.03 23.58
N PRO A 181 13.46 -10.79 23.03
CA PRO A 181 13.27 -10.53 21.61
C PRO A 181 14.45 -10.94 20.70
N SER A 182 15.59 -11.32 21.28
CA SER A 182 16.82 -11.73 20.58
C SER A 182 17.33 -13.12 21.00
N ALA A 183 16.48 -13.93 21.66
CA ALA A 183 16.86 -15.26 22.12
C ALA A 183 17.14 -16.21 20.94
N ASP A 184 18.06 -17.13 21.13
CA ASP A 184 18.42 -18.15 20.12
C ASP A 184 17.22 -19.03 19.77
N SER A 185 16.40 -19.42 20.76
CA SER A 185 15.15 -20.15 20.54
C SER A 185 14.13 -19.38 19.68
N LEU A 186 14.09 -18.05 19.81
CA LEU A 186 13.26 -17.19 18.97
C LEU A 186 13.83 -17.07 17.55
N TYR A 187 15.15 -17.04 17.41
CA TYR A 187 15.78 -17.06 16.09
C TYR A 187 15.49 -18.37 15.34
N GLU A 188 15.53 -19.51 16.04
CA GLU A 188 15.13 -20.80 15.47
C GLU A 188 13.66 -20.80 15.01
N ALA A 189 12.77 -20.20 15.82
CA ALA A 189 11.37 -20.02 15.45
C ALA A 189 11.22 -19.11 14.22
N PHE A 190 11.99 -18.01 14.14
CA PHE A 190 12.03 -17.13 12.96
C PHE A 190 12.45 -17.90 11.71
N CYS A 191 13.49 -18.71 11.77
CA CYS A 191 13.93 -19.51 10.63
C CYS A 191 12.84 -20.47 10.12
N GLN A 192 12.06 -21.06 11.04
CA GLN A 192 10.93 -21.93 10.67
C GLN A 192 9.79 -21.15 10.02
N VAL A 193 9.42 -19.96 10.53
CA VAL A 193 8.44 -19.07 9.91
C VAL A 193 8.89 -18.65 8.51
N LEU A 194 10.16 -18.26 8.36
CA LEU A 194 10.72 -17.85 7.07
C LEU A 194 10.70 -19.00 6.05
N ALA A 195 11.01 -20.23 6.48
CA ALA A 195 10.93 -21.41 5.64
C ALA A 195 9.48 -21.71 5.18
N LEU A 196 8.50 -21.53 6.07
CA LEU A 196 7.08 -21.62 5.72
C LEU A 196 6.68 -20.55 4.69
N CYS A 197 7.02 -19.29 4.94
CA CYS A 197 6.73 -18.21 4.01
C CYS A 197 7.30 -18.50 2.61
N ARG A 198 8.54 -18.91 2.52
CA ARG A 198 9.19 -19.27 1.24
C ARG A 198 8.47 -20.42 0.52
N ARG A 199 8.05 -21.45 1.25
CA ARG A 199 7.31 -22.60 0.67
C ARG A 199 5.99 -22.18 0.05
N TYR A 200 5.32 -21.18 0.63
CA TYR A 200 4.04 -20.65 0.14
C TYR A 200 4.18 -19.36 -0.70
N GLN A 201 5.41 -18.99 -1.09
CA GLN A 201 5.70 -17.76 -1.85
C GLN A 201 5.11 -16.50 -1.19
N ALA A 202 5.15 -16.45 0.14
CA ALA A 202 4.72 -15.30 0.93
C ALA A 202 5.93 -14.46 1.37
N CYS A 203 5.78 -13.13 1.35
CA CYS A 203 6.77 -12.21 1.89
C CYS A 203 6.79 -12.28 3.43
N CYS A 204 7.98 -12.29 4.02
CA CYS A 204 8.19 -12.22 5.46
C CYS A 204 8.93 -10.95 5.82
N LEU A 205 8.32 -10.07 6.64
CA LEU A 205 8.97 -8.90 7.19
C LEU A 205 9.28 -9.12 8.68
N VAL A 206 10.43 -8.65 9.12
CA VAL A 206 10.82 -8.70 10.54
C VAL A 206 10.43 -7.40 11.24
N ASN A 207 9.77 -7.51 12.40
CA ASN A 207 9.46 -6.34 13.22
C ASN A 207 10.74 -5.80 13.88
N SER A 208 10.90 -4.47 13.92
CA SER A 208 12.05 -3.79 14.51
C SER A 208 12.25 -4.02 16.03
N ARG A 209 11.38 -4.79 16.66
CA ARG A 209 11.57 -5.30 18.02
C ARG A 209 12.69 -6.36 18.09
N HIS A 210 12.92 -7.06 17.00
CA HIS A 210 13.92 -8.12 16.86
C HIS A 210 15.23 -7.57 16.28
N PRO A 211 16.34 -8.30 16.39
CA PRO A 211 17.61 -7.89 15.79
C PRO A 211 17.47 -7.56 14.31
N ILE A 212 18.03 -6.42 13.90
CA ILE A 212 17.91 -5.90 12.53
C ILE A 212 18.55 -6.86 11.50
N GLU A 213 19.54 -7.63 11.92
CA GLU A 213 20.24 -8.59 11.09
C GLU A 213 19.32 -9.70 10.57
N TRP A 214 18.22 -9.98 11.29
CA TRP A 214 17.22 -10.97 10.85
C TRP A 214 16.47 -10.47 9.61
N ALA A 215 16.26 -9.15 9.49
CA ALA A 215 15.61 -8.57 8.33
C ALA A 215 16.43 -8.76 7.03
N GLN A 216 17.76 -8.91 7.12
CA GLN A 216 18.62 -9.20 5.98
C GLN A 216 18.38 -10.59 5.36
N GLN A 217 17.77 -11.50 6.10
CA GLN A 217 17.41 -12.85 5.65
C GLN A 217 15.96 -12.94 5.16
N ALA A 218 15.15 -11.95 5.52
CA ALA A 218 13.73 -11.82 5.18
C ALA A 218 13.52 -10.93 3.93
N ASP A 219 12.26 -10.67 3.60
CA ASP A 219 11.89 -9.85 2.45
C ASP A 219 11.75 -8.35 2.81
N GLY A 220 11.95 -8.00 4.08
CA GLY A 220 11.90 -6.61 4.53
C GLY A 220 11.82 -6.43 6.04
N LEU A 221 11.64 -5.17 6.41
CA LEU A 221 11.59 -4.68 7.77
C LEU A 221 10.24 -4.01 8.05
N HIS A 222 9.72 -4.21 9.25
CA HIS A 222 8.57 -3.45 9.76
C HIS A 222 8.95 -2.63 10.99
N LEU A 223 8.97 -1.31 10.85
CA LEU A 223 9.30 -0.39 11.93
C LEU A 223 8.10 -0.14 12.85
N ARG A 224 8.35 -0.17 14.16
CA ARG A 224 7.42 0.41 15.12
C ARG A 224 7.49 1.93 15.03
N SER A 225 6.38 2.61 15.31
CA SER A 225 6.33 4.07 15.34
C SER A 225 7.37 4.72 16.27
N THR A 226 7.75 4.02 17.35
CA THR A 226 8.77 4.46 18.31
C THR A 226 10.19 4.41 17.77
N ASP A 227 10.42 3.64 16.74
CA ASP A 227 11.76 3.38 16.20
C ASP A 227 12.08 4.27 14.99
N VAL A 228 11.07 4.94 14.45
CA VAL A 228 11.20 5.88 13.32
C VAL A 228 12.29 6.96 13.55
N PRO A 229 12.43 7.60 14.73
CA PRO A 229 13.47 8.59 14.94
C PRO A 229 14.90 8.06 14.82
N ALA A 230 15.11 6.77 15.07
CA ALA A 230 16.41 6.09 14.99
C ALA A 230 16.65 5.44 13.62
N ALA A 231 15.69 5.47 12.71
CA ALA A 231 15.70 4.70 11.47
C ALA A 231 16.75 5.14 10.44
N HIS A 232 17.38 6.29 10.61
CA HIS A 232 18.51 6.70 9.74
C HIS A 232 19.68 5.69 9.75
N THR A 233 19.77 4.86 10.77
CA THR A 233 20.76 3.76 10.86
C THR A 233 20.31 2.52 10.10
N TRP A 234 19.04 2.43 9.68
CA TRP A 234 18.41 1.24 9.09
C TRP A 234 18.06 1.42 7.60
N ALA A 235 18.33 2.61 7.04
CA ALA A 235 18.02 3.00 5.67
C ALA A 235 18.67 2.15 4.57
N GLN A 236 19.40 1.08 4.93
CA GLN A 236 20.03 0.14 4.01
C GLN A 236 19.48 -1.28 4.12
N SER A 237 18.31 -1.49 4.75
CA SER A 237 17.70 -2.82 4.73
C SER A 237 17.21 -3.11 3.31
N PRO A 238 17.69 -4.16 2.65
CA PRO A 238 17.13 -4.55 1.36
C PRO A 238 15.70 -5.06 1.55
N GLY A 239 14.81 -4.74 0.60
CA GLY A 239 13.44 -5.23 0.59
C GLY A 239 12.38 -4.22 1.04
N LEU A 240 11.20 -4.71 1.38
CA LEU A 240 10.05 -3.87 1.74
C LEU A 240 10.23 -3.17 3.10
N LEU A 241 9.83 -1.92 3.17
CA LEU A 241 9.76 -1.15 4.41
C LEU A 241 8.30 -0.88 4.79
N GLY A 242 7.83 -1.51 5.86
CA GLY A 242 6.56 -1.20 6.51
C GLY A 242 6.75 -0.35 7.76
N VAL A 243 5.82 0.55 8.08
CA VAL A 243 5.87 1.39 9.29
C VAL A 243 4.53 1.42 10.00
N SER A 244 4.51 1.15 11.30
CA SER A 244 3.32 1.34 12.14
C SER A 244 3.14 2.81 12.50
N VAL A 245 1.91 3.32 12.36
CA VAL A 245 1.53 4.70 12.71
C VAL A 245 0.19 4.73 13.43
N HIS A 246 -0.03 5.70 14.34
CA HIS A 246 -1.26 5.79 15.15
C HIS A 246 -1.88 7.19 15.16
N ASN A 247 -1.19 8.20 14.59
CA ASN A 247 -1.66 9.58 14.53
C ASN A 247 -0.91 10.36 13.45
N SER A 248 -1.36 11.58 13.17
CA SER A 248 -0.79 12.46 12.13
C SER A 248 0.69 12.81 12.36
N GLY A 249 1.13 12.92 13.61
CA GLY A 249 2.54 13.21 13.93
C GLY A 249 3.47 12.06 13.54
N GLN A 250 3.07 10.81 13.91
CA GLN A 250 3.83 9.61 13.55
C GLN A 250 3.78 9.35 12.04
N LEU A 251 2.64 9.62 11.39
CA LEU A 251 2.49 9.50 9.96
C LEU A 251 3.47 10.42 9.23
N ARG A 252 3.52 11.71 9.58
CA ARG A 252 4.49 12.66 8.99
C ARG A 252 5.95 12.25 9.23
N ALA A 253 6.26 11.74 10.43
CA ALA A 253 7.60 11.23 10.70
C ALA A 253 7.94 10.01 9.82
N ALA A 254 6.99 9.08 9.63
CA ALA A 254 7.17 7.90 8.81
C ALA A 254 7.37 8.24 7.31
N GLN A 255 6.69 9.27 6.80
CA GLN A 255 6.82 9.72 5.40
C GLN A 255 8.26 10.07 5.01
N SER A 256 9.07 10.61 5.93
CA SER A 256 10.47 10.93 5.65
C SER A 256 11.35 9.72 5.37
N LEU A 257 10.87 8.52 5.65
CA LEU A 257 11.55 7.25 5.36
C LEU A 257 11.13 6.65 4.01
N GLU A 258 10.17 7.27 3.31
CA GLU A 258 9.59 6.78 2.04
C GLU A 258 9.19 5.30 2.12
N PRO A 259 8.35 4.87 3.08
CA PRO A 259 8.02 3.47 3.26
C PRO A 259 7.19 2.94 2.08
N ASP A 260 7.31 1.63 1.82
CA ASP A 260 6.48 0.97 0.82
C ASP A 260 5.01 0.91 1.23
N PHE A 261 4.74 0.84 2.54
CA PHE A 261 3.39 0.90 3.12
C PHE A 261 3.41 1.30 4.60
N MET A 262 2.25 1.75 5.08
CA MET A 262 2.04 2.00 6.51
C MET A 262 0.95 1.08 7.08
N VAL A 263 1.01 0.82 8.38
CA VAL A 263 -0.04 0.12 9.13
C VAL A 263 -0.62 1.09 10.15
N LEU A 264 -1.89 1.46 9.97
CA LEU A 264 -2.57 2.49 10.77
C LEU A 264 -3.66 1.87 11.65
N GLY A 265 -3.65 2.20 12.92
CA GLY A 265 -4.70 1.79 13.85
C GLY A 265 -4.32 1.93 15.32
N HIS A 266 -5.11 1.34 16.22
CA HIS A 266 -6.17 0.35 15.95
C HIS A 266 -7.48 1.04 15.51
N VAL A 267 -8.09 0.53 14.44
CA VAL A 267 -9.29 1.15 13.85
C VAL A 267 -10.55 0.79 14.63
N LEU A 268 -10.70 -0.47 15.03
CA LEU A 268 -11.82 -0.99 15.82
C LEU A 268 -11.32 -1.52 17.16
N GLU A 269 -12.24 -1.77 18.09
CA GLU A 269 -11.91 -2.39 19.36
C GLU A 269 -11.16 -3.70 19.18
N THR A 270 -10.15 -3.94 20.03
CA THR A 270 -9.29 -5.12 19.91
C THR A 270 -8.78 -5.57 21.28
N PRO A 271 -8.70 -6.88 21.54
CA PRO A 271 -8.10 -7.40 22.77
C PRO A 271 -6.62 -6.99 22.98
N SER A 272 -5.93 -6.58 21.92
CA SER A 272 -4.53 -6.12 22.00
C SER A 272 -4.39 -4.73 22.61
N HIS A 273 -5.48 -3.95 22.71
CA HIS A 273 -5.49 -2.60 23.29
C HIS A 273 -6.75 -2.40 24.18
N PRO A 274 -6.89 -3.17 25.27
CA PRO A 274 -8.07 -3.10 26.12
C PRO A 274 -8.23 -1.71 26.73
N GLY A 275 -9.46 -1.14 26.65
CA GLY A 275 -9.80 0.16 27.25
C GLY A 275 -9.23 1.39 26.54
N LYS A 276 -8.52 1.25 25.43
CA LYS A 276 -8.12 2.39 24.59
C LYS A 276 -9.18 2.65 23.52
N PRO A 277 -9.61 3.90 23.31
CA PRO A 277 -10.57 4.22 22.27
C PRO A 277 -9.98 3.89 20.89
N PRO A 278 -10.75 3.23 20.00
CA PRO A 278 -10.35 2.99 18.64
C PRO A 278 -10.30 4.29 17.83
N LEU A 279 -9.51 4.29 16.75
CA LEU A 279 -9.41 5.42 15.84
C LEU A 279 -10.74 5.71 15.11
N GLY A 280 -11.46 4.66 14.75
CA GLY A 280 -12.64 4.72 13.89
C GLY A 280 -12.32 4.92 12.42
N TRP A 281 -13.31 4.62 11.57
CA TRP A 281 -13.11 4.65 10.12
C TRP A 281 -12.95 6.06 9.55
N GLU A 282 -13.66 7.04 10.11
CA GLU A 282 -13.57 8.43 9.63
C GLU A 282 -12.16 9.01 9.82
N ALA A 283 -11.60 8.88 11.04
CA ALA A 283 -10.24 9.34 11.31
C ALA A 283 -9.19 8.51 10.58
N PHE A 284 -9.46 7.21 10.35
CA PHE A 284 -8.62 6.37 9.49
C PHE A 284 -8.55 6.94 8.07
N SER A 285 -9.68 7.23 7.43
CA SER A 285 -9.74 7.79 6.07
C SER A 285 -8.96 9.10 5.96
N GLN A 286 -9.18 10.03 6.91
CA GLN A 286 -8.50 11.33 6.93
C GLN A 286 -6.97 11.19 7.01
N LEU A 287 -6.48 10.22 7.78
CA LEU A 287 -5.04 9.96 7.89
C LEU A 287 -4.50 9.23 6.65
N ALA A 288 -5.22 8.22 6.15
CA ALA A 288 -4.82 7.46 4.98
C ALA A 288 -4.70 8.35 3.73
N GLU A 289 -5.57 9.34 3.55
CA GLU A 289 -5.50 10.33 2.47
C GLU A 289 -4.16 11.07 2.42
N THR A 290 -3.51 11.26 3.56
CA THR A 290 -2.27 12.03 3.66
C THR A 290 -1.03 11.15 3.72
N ALA A 291 -1.15 9.84 3.65
CA ALA A 291 -0.04 8.91 3.89
C ALA A 291 1.05 8.92 2.80
N GLY A 292 0.68 9.17 1.55
CA GLY A 292 1.61 9.16 0.40
C GLY A 292 2.00 7.77 -0.10
N CYS A 293 1.54 6.71 0.56
CA CYS A 293 1.76 5.30 0.22
C CYS A 293 0.56 4.46 0.67
N PRO A 294 0.47 3.16 0.27
CA PRO A 294 -0.58 2.25 0.74
C PRO A 294 -0.67 2.14 2.25
N VAL A 295 -1.89 2.09 2.79
CA VAL A 295 -2.14 1.97 4.23
C VAL A 295 -2.96 0.72 4.52
N TYR A 296 -2.47 -0.13 5.43
CA TYR A 296 -3.24 -1.24 5.97
C TYR A 296 -3.98 -0.81 7.23
N ALA A 297 -5.26 -1.19 7.32
CA ALA A 297 -6.03 -1.02 8.55
C ALA A 297 -5.70 -2.16 9.55
N ILE A 298 -5.39 -1.83 10.80
CA ILE A 298 -5.16 -2.81 11.86
C ILE A 298 -6.06 -2.57 13.06
N GLY A 299 -6.40 -3.64 13.79
CA GLY A 299 -7.22 -3.62 15.01
C GLY A 299 -8.68 -3.95 14.73
N GLY A 300 -9.13 -5.11 15.22
CA GLY A 300 -10.47 -5.63 15.00
C GLY A 300 -10.78 -6.04 13.56
N GLN A 301 -9.75 -6.25 12.73
CA GLN A 301 -9.91 -6.57 11.32
C GLN A 301 -10.10 -8.07 11.08
N SER A 302 -10.88 -8.39 10.05
CA SER A 302 -11.15 -9.72 9.52
C SER A 302 -11.62 -9.61 8.07
N ASP A 303 -11.80 -10.73 7.37
CA ASP A 303 -12.36 -10.75 6.01
C ASP A 303 -13.71 -10.01 5.93
N ALA A 304 -14.53 -10.08 6.97
CA ALA A 304 -15.81 -9.36 7.04
C ALA A 304 -15.67 -7.83 7.04
N THR A 305 -14.52 -7.30 7.46
CA THR A 305 -14.25 -5.84 7.48
C THR A 305 -13.45 -5.37 6.27
N PHE A 306 -12.98 -6.28 5.42
CA PHE A 306 -12.09 -5.97 4.30
C PHE A 306 -12.68 -4.94 3.32
N ALA A 307 -13.91 -5.18 2.84
CA ALA A 307 -14.59 -4.25 1.94
C ALA A 307 -14.79 -2.86 2.59
N THR A 308 -15.12 -2.82 3.89
CA THR A 308 -15.25 -1.57 4.64
C THR A 308 -13.89 -0.86 4.74
N ALA A 309 -12.81 -1.57 5.00
CA ALA A 309 -11.47 -0.99 5.03
C ALA A 309 -11.11 -0.35 3.67
N GLN A 310 -11.35 -1.06 2.57
CA GLN A 310 -11.10 -0.53 1.24
C GLN A 310 -11.95 0.70 0.89
N SER A 311 -13.23 0.72 1.28
CA SER A 311 -14.10 1.90 1.06
C SER A 311 -13.63 3.14 1.83
N HIS A 312 -12.83 2.96 2.87
CA HIS A 312 -12.18 4.03 3.64
C HIS A 312 -10.73 4.31 3.23
N GLY A 313 -10.29 3.81 2.06
CA GLY A 313 -8.96 4.10 1.50
C GLY A 313 -7.85 3.14 1.92
N ALA A 314 -8.16 2.07 2.66
CA ALA A 314 -7.14 1.07 2.98
C ALA A 314 -6.69 0.32 1.73
N HIS A 315 -5.40 0.00 1.68
CA HIS A 315 -4.88 -0.98 0.72
C HIS A 315 -5.41 -2.38 1.04
N GLY A 316 -5.37 -2.71 2.30
CA GLY A 316 -5.74 -4.00 2.83
C GLY A 316 -5.90 -3.96 4.34
N ILE A 317 -5.94 -5.12 4.95
CA ILE A 317 -6.10 -5.30 6.38
C ILE A 317 -4.90 -6.02 7.00
N ALA A 318 -4.59 -5.66 8.25
CA ALA A 318 -3.55 -6.31 9.03
C ALA A 318 -4.11 -6.89 10.34
N GLY A 319 -3.64 -8.05 10.74
CA GLY A 319 -4.15 -8.69 11.95
C GLY A 319 -3.37 -9.90 12.42
N ILE A 320 -3.76 -10.41 13.60
CA ILE A 320 -3.10 -11.55 14.25
C ILE A 320 -3.96 -12.82 14.15
N ARG A 321 -5.29 -12.72 14.27
CA ARG A 321 -6.15 -13.86 14.59
C ARG A 321 -7.23 -14.20 13.57
N GLN A 322 -7.68 -13.24 12.79
CA GLN A 322 -8.88 -13.36 11.96
C GLN A 322 -8.64 -13.06 10.48
N LEU A 323 -7.38 -13.16 10.03
CA LEU A 323 -7.00 -13.06 8.62
C LEU A 323 -6.75 -14.43 8.03
#